data_114f84113f1ec3f5d50457d36004faad
#
_entry.id   114f84113f1ec3f5d50457d36004faad
#
_cell.length_a   1.000
_cell.length_b   1.000
_cell.length_c   1.000
_cell.angle_alpha   90.00
_cell.angle_beta   90.00
_cell.angle_gamma   90.00
#
_symmetry.space_group_name_H-M   'P 1'
#
loop_
_entity.id
_entity.type
_entity.pdbx_description
1 polymer ?
#
loop_
_entity_poly.entity_id
_entity_poly.type
_entity_poly.pdbx_seq_one_letter_code
_entity_poly.pdbx_strand_id
1 'polypeptide(L)'
;PGRPDRPALVPPVDVPHRSPFTAEGLAALLHAVCHIEFNAINLALDAVWRFAGMPADYYRDWLRVAAEEATHFGLLHTHLQSLGYHYGDFPAHDGLWEMCVKTQHDITARMALVPRTLEARGLDATPPMQARLRKVGTPVALRAVEILDVILRDEIGHVAVGNRWYGWLCAQQSIEPLSHYRRLAREHSAPRLKPPFN
;
A
#
# COMPACT_ATOMS: atom_id res chain seq x y z
N PRO A 1 -15.06 5.31 -0.07
CA PRO A 1 -14.59 5.91 -1.29
C PRO A 1 -15.36 5.42 -2.50
N GLY A 2 -15.41 6.25 -3.55
CA GLY A 2 -15.90 5.82 -4.85
C GLY A 2 -14.92 4.81 -5.46
N ARG A 3 -15.44 3.69 -5.93
CA ARG A 3 -14.63 2.66 -6.60
C ARG A 3 -15.19 2.39 -7.99
N PRO A 4 -14.34 2.14 -8.98
CA PRO A 4 -14.79 1.64 -10.27
C PRO A 4 -15.36 0.21 -10.11
N ASP A 5 -16.19 -0.21 -11.06
CA ASP A 5 -16.78 -1.56 -11.07
C ASP A 5 -15.72 -2.68 -11.24
N ARG A 6 -14.53 -2.31 -11.68
CA ARG A 6 -13.37 -3.20 -11.83
C ARG A 6 -12.15 -2.62 -11.13
N PRO A 7 -11.24 -3.48 -10.65
CA PRO A 7 -11.17 -4.94 -10.77
C PRO A 7 -12.24 -5.69 -9.97
N ALA A 8 -12.55 -6.92 -10.38
CA ALA A 8 -13.30 -7.84 -9.54
C ALA A 8 -12.49 -8.13 -8.26
N LEU A 9 -13.11 -7.92 -7.10
CA LEU A 9 -12.48 -8.19 -5.81
C LEU A 9 -12.76 -9.63 -5.40
N VAL A 10 -11.71 -10.36 -5.08
CA VAL A 10 -11.78 -11.77 -4.67
C VAL A 10 -10.96 -11.97 -3.39
N PRO A 11 -11.20 -13.04 -2.61
CA PRO A 11 -10.34 -13.40 -1.50
C PRO A 11 -8.88 -13.53 -1.93
N PRO A 12 -7.88 -13.18 -1.09
CA PRO A 12 -6.47 -13.26 -1.46
C PRO A 12 -6.02 -14.63 -1.98
N VAL A 13 -6.63 -15.71 -1.46
CA VAL A 13 -6.34 -17.09 -1.86
C VAL A 13 -6.86 -17.44 -3.26
N ASP A 14 -7.83 -16.68 -3.77
CA ASP A 14 -8.46 -16.88 -5.08
C ASP A 14 -7.84 -16.01 -6.18
N VAL A 15 -6.88 -15.13 -5.83
CA VAL A 15 -6.12 -14.37 -6.82
C VAL A 15 -5.20 -15.32 -7.59
N PRO A 16 -5.36 -15.46 -8.92
CA PRO A 16 -4.59 -16.43 -9.69
C PRO A 16 -3.10 -16.14 -9.66
N HIS A 17 -2.32 -17.16 -9.31
CA HIS A 17 -0.86 -17.06 -9.31
C HIS A 17 -0.34 -17.12 -10.76
N ARG A 18 0.38 -16.08 -11.21
CA ARG A 18 0.97 -16.00 -12.55
C ARG A 18 2.48 -15.77 -12.48
N SER A 19 3.19 -16.32 -13.43
CA SER A 19 4.64 -16.14 -13.53
C SER A 19 4.97 -14.83 -14.26
N PRO A 20 5.77 -13.91 -13.71
CA PRO A 20 6.17 -12.69 -14.41
C PRO A 20 7.13 -12.95 -15.60
N PHE A 21 7.52 -14.20 -15.84
CA PHE A 21 8.29 -14.60 -17.04
C PHE A 21 7.40 -14.76 -18.29
N THR A 22 6.08 -14.63 -18.16
CA THR A 22 5.13 -14.53 -19.28
C THR A 22 4.62 -13.09 -19.39
N ALA A 23 4.22 -12.67 -20.60
CA ALA A 23 3.68 -11.33 -20.82
C ALA A 23 2.43 -11.03 -19.95
N GLU A 24 1.48 -11.98 -19.93
CA GLU A 24 0.28 -11.88 -19.10
C GLU A 24 0.62 -11.86 -17.59
N GLY A 25 1.56 -12.70 -17.16
CA GLY A 25 1.95 -12.76 -15.76
C GLY A 25 2.69 -11.51 -15.28
N LEU A 26 3.49 -10.90 -16.16
CA LEU A 26 4.10 -9.59 -15.89
C LEU A 26 3.03 -8.50 -15.78
N ALA A 27 2.08 -8.45 -16.72
CA ALA A 27 0.96 -7.51 -16.66
C ALA A 27 0.12 -7.69 -15.40
N ALA A 28 -0.18 -8.93 -15.01
CA ALA A 28 -0.93 -9.22 -13.78
C ALA A 28 -0.17 -8.79 -12.50
N LEU A 29 1.16 -8.93 -12.48
CA LEU A 29 1.98 -8.42 -11.37
C LEU A 29 1.92 -6.89 -11.29
N LEU A 30 2.09 -6.19 -12.42
CA LEU A 30 2.01 -4.73 -12.47
C LEU A 30 0.61 -4.23 -12.09
N HIS A 31 -0.44 -4.91 -12.54
CA HIS A 31 -1.81 -4.62 -12.14
C HIS A 31 -2.03 -4.78 -10.63
N ALA A 32 -1.47 -5.83 -10.03
CA ALA A 32 -1.58 -6.04 -8.58
C ALA A 32 -0.92 -4.89 -7.79
N VAL A 33 0.27 -4.44 -8.21
CA VAL A 33 0.91 -3.27 -7.58
C VAL A 33 0.07 -2.01 -7.83
N CYS A 34 -0.40 -1.78 -9.06
CA CYS A 34 -1.29 -0.67 -9.39
C CYS A 34 -2.54 -0.64 -8.48
N HIS A 35 -3.10 -1.80 -8.13
CA HIS A 35 -4.22 -1.90 -7.21
C HIS A 35 -3.84 -1.56 -5.76
N ILE A 36 -2.63 -1.87 -5.33
CA ILE A 36 -2.10 -1.45 -4.02
C ILE A 36 -2.04 0.08 -3.97
N GLU A 37 -1.45 0.75 -4.97
CA GLU A 37 -1.35 2.20 -5.05
C GLU A 37 -2.74 2.87 -5.10
N PHE A 38 -3.70 2.28 -5.86
CA PHE A 38 -5.08 2.77 -5.85
C PHE A 38 -5.70 2.74 -4.44
N ASN A 39 -5.49 1.68 -3.69
CA ASN A 39 -5.94 1.61 -2.31
C ASN A 39 -5.17 2.59 -1.42
N ALA A 40 -3.88 2.80 -1.64
CA ALA A 40 -3.05 3.74 -0.89
C ALA A 40 -3.53 5.19 -1.05
N ILE A 41 -3.91 5.61 -2.27
CA ILE A 41 -4.58 6.91 -2.50
C ILE A 41 -5.83 7.01 -1.62
N ASN A 42 -6.71 6.01 -1.67
CA ASN A 42 -7.98 6.03 -0.95
C ASN A 42 -7.78 6.04 0.57
N LEU A 43 -6.83 5.27 1.10
CA LEU A 43 -6.60 5.23 2.55
C LEU A 43 -5.99 6.54 3.07
N ALA A 44 -5.13 7.20 2.29
CA ALA A 44 -4.57 8.49 2.65
C ALA A 44 -5.66 9.58 2.68
N LEU A 45 -6.53 9.61 1.65
CA LEU A 45 -7.68 10.51 1.62
C LEU A 45 -8.72 10.20 2.70
N ASP A 46 -8.95 8.92 3.01
CA ASP A 46 -9.82 8.51 4.12
C ASP A 46 -9.26 8.96 5.47
N ALA A 47 -7.95 8.92 5.67
CA ALA A 47 -7.31 9.41 6.88
C ALA A 47 -7.56 10.92 7.08
N VAL A 48 -7.48 11.71 6.01
CA VAL A 48 -7.80 13.15 6.03
C VAL A 48 -9.28 13.41 6.33
N TRP A 49 -10.17 12.71 5.66
CA TRP A 49 -11.61 12.93 5.74
C TRP A 49 -12.21 12.43 7.06
N ARG A 50 -11.75 11.28 7.52
CA ARG A 50 -12.38 10.56 8.65
C ARG A 50 -11.99 11.10 10.00
N PHE A 51 -10.76 11.52 10.19
CA PHE A 51 -10.23 11.88 11.51
C PHE A 51 -10.12 13.37 11.69
N ALA A 52 -11.21 13.99 12.19
CA ALA A 52 -11.26 15.41 12.52
C ALA A 52 -10.47 15.73 13.81
N GLY A 53 -10.11 17.02 13.97
CA GLY A 53 -9.46 17.51 15.20
C GLY A 53 -7.97 17.25 15.32
N MET A 54 -7.32 16.74 14.26
CA MET A 54 -5.88 16.56 14.19
C MET A 54 -5.16 17.88 13.89
N PRO A 55 -3.87 18.01 14.26
CA PRO A 55 -3.07 19.18 13.85
C PRO A 55 -3.05 19.36 12.32
N ALA A 56 -2.92 20.61 11.86
CA ALA A 56 -2.90 20.92 10.43
C ALA A 56 -1.81 20.15 9.64
N ASP A 57 -0.67 19.85 10.30
CA ASP A 57 0.40 19.04 9.70
C ASP A 57 -0.02 17.63 9.36
N TYR A 58 -0.94 17.03 10.14
CA TYR A 58 -1.49 15.70 9.83
C TYR A 58 -2.18 15.69 8.47
N TYR A 59 -3.02 16.67 8.21
CA TYR A 59 -3.74 16.76 6.94
C TYR A 59 -2.79 17.05 5.78
N ARG A 60 -1.80 17.93 5.98
CA ARG A 60 -0.77 18.21 4.96
C ARG A 60 0.06 16.97 4.61
N ASP A 61 0.49 16.21 5.64
CA ASP A 61 1.24 14.99 5.43
C ASP A 61 0.46 13.96 4.61
N TRP A 62 -0.80 13.69 5.00
CA TRP A 62 -1.64 12.69 4.30
C TRP A 62 -2.09 13.14 2.91
N LEU A 63 -2.31 14.43 2.69
CA LEU A 63 -2.59 14.95 1.34
C LEU A 63 -1.37 14.83 0.43
N ARG A 64 -0.17 15.02 0.96
CA ARG A 64 1.07 14.79 0.21
C ARG A 64 1.22 13.31 -0.15
N VAL A 65 1.04 12.41 0.80
CA VAL A 65 1.04 10.96 0.56
C VAL A 65 0.04 10.61 -0.55
N ALA A 66 -1.20 11.08 -0.46
CA ALA A 66 -2.21 10.82 -1.49
C ALA A 66 -1.79 11.30 -2.88
N ALA A 67 -1.10 12.43 -2.99
CA ALA A 67 -0.61 12.95 -4.28
C ALA A 67 0.56 12.11 -4.83
N GLU A 68 1.46 11.65 -3.97
CA GLU A 68 2.56 10.76 -4.34
C GLU A 68 2.02 9.39 -4.80
N GLU A 69 1.06 8.81 -4.07
CA GLU A 69 0.39 7.56 -4.45
C GLU A 69 -0.37 7.66 -5.79
N ALA A 70 -1.01 8.81 -6.05
CA ALA A 70 -1.65 9.06 -7.34
C ALA A 70 -0.61 9.10 -8.48
N THR A 71 0.60 9.58 -8.21
CA THR A 71 1.71 9.55 -9.16
C THR A 71 2.19 8.12 -9.40
N HIS A 72 2.35 7.32 -8.34
CA HIS A 72 2.73 5.91 -8.41
C HIS A 72 1.72 5.10 -9.24
N PHE A 73 0.43 5.26 -8.94
CA PHE A 73 -0.65 4.66 -9.74
C PHE A 73 -0.55 5.06 -11.21
N GLY A 74 -0.35 6.35 -11.51
CA GLY A 74 -0.24 6.87 -12.87
C GLY A 74 0.93 6.24 -13.65
N LEU A 75 2.10 6.11 -13.02
CA LEU A 75 3.28 5.48 -13.61
C LEU A 75 3.03 4.01 -13.97
N LEU A 76 2.47 3.25 -13.02
CA LEU A 76 2.16 1.83 -13.20
C LEU A 76 1.05 1.62 -14.24
N HIS A 77 -0.02 2.43 -14.19
CA HIS A 77 -1.13 2.35 -15.12
C HIS A 77 -0.70 2.66 -16.56
N THR A 78 0.09 3.71 -16.75
CA THR A 78 0.64 4.04 -18.08
C THR A 78 1.53 2.90 -18.61
N HIS A 79 2.34 2.31 -17.74
CA HIS A 79 3.18 1.18 -18.11
C HIS A 79 2.35 -0.06 -18.44
N LEU A 80 1.31 -0.35 -17.68
CA LEU A 80 0.36 -1.44 -17.92
C LEU A 80 -0.34 -1.25 -19.28
N GLN A 81 -0.75 -0.03 -19.61
CA GLN A 81 -1.35 0.31 -20.92
C GLN A 81 -0.39 0.06 -22.09
N SER A 82 0.91 0.32 -21.91
CA SER A 82 1.92 0.04 -22.94
C SER A 82 2.06 -1.45 -23.26
N LEU A 83 1.55 -2.32 -22.39
CA LEU A 83 1.46 -3.77 -22.59
C LEU A 83 0.13 -4.24 -23.18
N GLY A 84 -0.79 -3.32 -23.48
CA GLY A 84 -2.14 -3.62 -23.98
C GLY A 84 -3.13 -4.05 -22.90
N TYR A 85 -2.83 -3.79 -21.61
CA TYR A 85 -3.70 -4.08 -20.48
C TYR A 85 -4.11 -2.81 -19.74
N HIS A 86 -5.22 -2.89 -18.99
CA HIS A 86 -5.77 -1.78 -18.24
C HIS A 86 -5.97 -2.14 -16.77
N TYR A 87 -6.02 -1.12 -15.93
CA TYR A 87 -6.47 -1.33 -14.55
C TYR A 87 -7.91 -1.86 -14.56
N GLY A 88 -8.11 -2.99 -13.88
CA GLY A 88 -9.38 -3.71 -13.87
C GLY A 88 -9.40 -5.00 -14.69
N ASP A 89 -8.39 -5.28 -15.51
CA ASP A 89 -8.34 -6.48 -16.38
C ASP A 89 -8.06 -7.78 -15.59
N PHE A 90 -7.46 -7.67 -14.40
CA PHE A 90 -7.17 -8.82 -13.55
C PHE A 90 -7.92 -8.70 -12.22
N PRO A 91 -8.31 -9.81 -11.58
CA PRO A 91 -8.87 -9.77 -10.24
C PRO A 91 -7.84 -9.29 -9.22
N ALA A 92 -8.32 -8.67 -8.15
CA ALA A 92 -7.51 -8.16 -7.07
C ALA A 92 -8.13 -8.50 -5.71
N HIS A 93 -7.42 -8.24 -4.62
CA HIS A 93 -7.97 -8.41 -3.27
C HIS A 93 -7.95 -7.09 -2.49
N ASP A 94 -8.83 -6.96 -1.52
CA ASP A 94 -9.07 -5.72 -0.79
C ASP A 94 -8.44 -5.67 0.62
N GLY A 95 -7.45 -6.51 0.88
CA GLY A 95 -6.91 -6.69 2.23
C GLY A 95 -6.37 -5.42 2.88
N LEU A 96 -5.83 -4.47 2.10
CA LEU A 96 -5.38 -3.18 2.61
C LEU A 96 -6.58 -2.32 3.05
N TRP A 97 -7.63 -2.26 2.24
CA TRP A 97 -8.83 -1.50 2.57
C TRP A 97 -9.65 -2.13 3.70
N GLU A 98 -9.69 -3.46 3.79
CA GLU A 98 -10.33 -4.16 4.90
C GLU A 98 -9.77 -3.73 6.26
N MET A 99 -8.46 -3.51 6.37
CA MET A 99 -7.86 -3.00 7.61
C MET A 99 -8.27 -1.54 7.87
N CYS A 100 -8.44 -0.72 6.82
CA CYS A 100 -9.01 0.62 6.96
C CYS A 100 -10.42 0.59 7.54
N VAL A 101 -11.26 -0.34 7.09
CA VAL A 101 -12.62 -0.52 7.63
C VAL A 101 -12.56 -0.98 9.09
N LYS A 102 -11.71 -1.95 9.42
CA LYS A 102 -11.56 -2.43 10.82
C LYS A 102 -11.10 -1.34 11.77
N THR A 103 -10.34 -0.38 11.30
CA THR A 103 -9.78 0.72 12.12
C THR A 103 -10.50 2.06 11.95
N GLN A 104 -11.68 2.07 11.33
CA GLN A 104 -12.38 3.30 10.95
C GLN A 104 -12.82 4.18 12.13
N HIS A 105 -12.92 3.64 13.34
CA HIS A 105 -13.36 4.35 14.55
C HIS A 105 -12.20 4.67 15.52
N ASP A 106 -10.97 4.25 15.19
CA ASP A 106 -9.79 4.45 16.04
C ASP A 106 -8.60 4.91 15.18
N ILE A 107 -8.30 6.21 15.30
CA ILE A 107 -7.15 6.80 14.58
C ILE A 107 -5.82 6.19 15.00
N THR A 108 -5.67 5.81 16.28
CA THR A 108 -4.42 5.23 16.79
C THR A 108 -4.22 3.84 16.22
N ALA A 109 -5.28 3.02 16.16
CA ALA A 109 -5.26 1.73 15.47
C ALA A 109 -5.01 1.89 13.97
N ARG A 110 -5.63 2.89 13.30
CA ARG A 110 -5.40 3.21 11.90
C ARG A 110 -3.93 3.49 11.61
N MET A 111 -3.30 4.37 12.37
CA MET A 111 -1.89 4.73 12.17
C MET A 111 -0.95 3.56 12.49
N ALA A 112 -1.29 2.74 13.48
CA ALA A 112 -0.51 1.56 13.84
C ALA A 112 -0.56 0.46 12.78
N LEU A 113 -1.75 0.16 12.24
CA LEU A 113 -1.97 -1.08 11.48
C LEU A 113 -2.00 -0.89 9.97
N VAL A 114 -2.30 0.31 9.47
CA VAL A 114 -2.31 0.57 8.03
C VAL A 114 -0.94 1.10 7.58
N PRO A 115 -0.54 2.35 7.76
CA PRO A 115 0.73 2.83 7.20
C PRO A 115 1.96 2.18 7.87
N ARG A 116 1.98 2.11 9.20
CA ARG A 116 3.11 1.55 9.93
C ARG A 116 3.30 0.04 9.71
N THR A 117 2.25 -0.71 9.38
CA THR A 117 2.31 -2.17 9.26
C THR A 117 2.15 -2.64 7.82
N LEU A 118 1.02 -2.31 7.18
CA LEU A 118 0.70 -2.88 5.87
C LEU A 118 1.45 -2.17 4.74
N GLU A 119 1.56 -0.85 4.73
CA GLU A 119 2.37 -0.12 3.74
C GLU A 119 3.87 -0.37 3.94
N ALA A 120 4.34 -0.44 5.21
CA ALA A 120 5.73 -0.80 5.48
C ALA A 120 6.13 -2.17 4.86
N ARG A 121 5.18 -3.07 4.59
CA ARG A 121 5.45 -4.31 3.81
C ARG A 121 5.90 -4.03 2.37
N GLY A 122 5.56 -2.89 1.82
CA GLY A 122 6.09 -2.43 0.53
C GLY A 122 7.62 -2.35 0.54
N LEU A 123 8.21 -1.82 1.62
CA LEU A 123 9.66 -1.73 1.78
C LEU A 123 10.34 -3.10 1.79
N ASP A 124 9.68 -4.12 2.37
CA ASP A 124 10.19 -5.48 2.42
C ASP A 124 9.96 -6.26 1.11
N ALA A 125 8.81 -6.05 0.46
CA ALA A 125 8.37 -6.84 -0.70
C ALA A 125 8.96 -6.33 -2.03
N THR A 126 9.24 -5.03 -2.16
CA THR A 126 9.70 -4.42 -3.40
C THR A 126 11.09 -4.89 -3.84
N PRO A 127 12.13 -4.97 -2.99
CA PRO A 127 13.44 -5.41 -3.42
C PRO A 127 13.49 -6.82 -4.02
N PRO A 128 12.86 -7.86 -3.42
CA PRO A 128 12.80 -9.18 -4.05
C PRO A 128 11.96 -9.18 -5.35
N MET A 129 10.92 -8.36 -5.45
CA MET A 129 10.16 -8.19 -6.69
C MET A 129 11.04 -7.59 -7.79
N GLN A 130 11.77 -6.53 -7.51
CA GLN A 130 12.75 -5.93 -8.44
C GLN A 130 13.82 -6.94 -8.89
N ALA A 131 14.36 -7.70 -7.95
CA ALA A 131 15.34 -8.75 -8.27
C ALA A 131 14.76 -9.80 -9.24
N ARG A 132 13.50 -10.18 -9.06
CA ARG A 132 12.79 -11.09 -9.96
C ARG A 132 12.56 -10.47 -11.34
N LEU A 133 12.15 -9.20 -11.41
CA LEU A 133 11.95 -8.48 -12.67
C LEU A 133 13.28 -8.29 -13.44
N ARG A 134 14.38 -8.02 -12.74
CA ARG A 134 15.73 -8.00 -13.37
C ARG A 134 16.11 -9.35 -13.97
N LYS A 135 15.69 -10.47 -13.38
CA LYS A 135 15.89 -11.82 -13.96
C LYS A 135 15.02 -12.07 -15.20
N VAL A 136 13.83 -11.46 -15.28
CA VAL A 136 13.03 -11.47 -16.51
C VAL A 136 13.79 -10.77 -17.63
N GLY A 137 14.43 -9.63 -17.35
CA GLY A 137 15.41 -8.96 -18.21
C GLY A 137 14.86 -8.32 -19.48
N THR A 138 13.55 -8.39 -19.74
CA THR A 138 12.95 -7.69 -20.89
C THR A 138 12.92 -6.18 -20.66
N PRO A 139 12.93 -5.34 -21.71
CA PRO A 139 12.81 -3.89 -21.58
C PRO A 139 11.60 -3.46 -20.74
N VAL A 140 10.49 -4.17 -20.89
CA VAL A 140 9.27 -3.95 -20.13
C VAL A 140 9.46 -4.23 -18.62
N ALA A 141 10.09 -5.37 -18.28
CA ALA A 141 10.37 -5.72 -16.89
C ALA A 141 11.38 -4.75 -16.25
N LEU A 142 12.38 -4.29 -17.00
CA LEU A 142 13.36 -3.31 -16.53
C LEU A 142 12.70 -1.94 -16.31
N ARG A 143 11.77 -1.54 -17.18
CA ARG A 143 10.98 -0.30 -16.96
C ARG A 143 10.15 -0.39 -15.68
N ALA A 144 9.58 -1.56 -15.38
CA ALA A 144 8.88 -1.78 -14.12
C ALA A 144 9.81 -1.63 -12.90
N VAL A 145 11.06 -2.07 -12.99
CA VAL A 145 12.06 -1.86 -11.92
C VAL A 145 12.29 -0.37 -11.68
N GLU A 146 12.45 0.45 -12.73
CA GLU A 146 12.63 1.91 -12.59
C GLU A 146 11.42 2.57 -11.90
N ILE A 147 10.20 2.15 -12.21
CA ILE A 147 8.99 2.65 -11.54
C ILE A 147 9.00 2.24 -10.07
N LEU A 148 9.32 0.99 -9.78
CA LEU A 148 9.41 0.49 -8.40
C LEU A 148 10.54 1.17 -7.60
N ASP A 149 11.61 1.65 -8.23
CA ASP A 149 12.65 2.45 -7.56
C ASP A 149 12.08 3.81 -7.10
N VAL A 150 11.20 4.44 -7.89
CA VAL A 150 10.50 5.67 -7.50
C VAL A 150 9.58 5.41 -6.31
N ILE A 151 8.72 4.39 -6.42
CA ILE A 151 7.78 4.00 -5.37
C ILE A 151 8.53 3.71 -4.06
N LEU A 152 9.54 2.84 -4.11
CA LEU A 152 10.30 2.43 -2.92
C LEU A 152 10.96 3.63 -2.20
N ARG A 153 11.47 4.60 -2.96
CA ARG A 153 12.05 5.82 -2.40
C ARG A 153 11.01 6.63 -1.62
N ASP A 154 9.83 6.83 -2.19
CA ASP A 154 8.78 7.66 -1.62
C ASP A 154 8.09 6.97 -0.44
N GLU A 155 7.94 5.63 -0.49
CA GLU A 155 7.40 4.78 0.59
C GLU A 155 8.14 4.92 1.93
N ILE A 156 9.44 5.21 1.92
CA ILE A 156 10.19 5.52 3.15
C ILE A 156 9.55 6.73 3.86
N GLY A 157 9.15 7.74 3.08
CA GLY A 157 8.46 8.93 3.58
C GLY A 157 7.06 8.62 4.11
N HIS A 158 6.29 7.77 3.42
CA HIS A 158 4.94 7.37 3.81
C HIS A 158 4.93 6.61 5.13
N VAL A 159 5.82 5.65 5.28
CA VAL A 159 6.01 4.91 6.54
C VAL A 159 6.47 5.84 7.67
N ALA A 160 7.34 6.81 7.39
CA ALA A 160 7.75 7.81 8.39
C ALA A 160 6.57 8.68 8.85
N VAL A 161 5.66 9.08 7.95
CA VAL A 161 4.41 9.78 8.29
C VAL A 161 3.55 8.92 9.23
N GLY A 162 3.33 7.66 8.90
CA GLY A 162 2.58 6.72 9.75
C GLY A 162 3.20 6.57 11.15
N ASN A 163 4.53 6.40 11.22
CA ASN A 163 5.27 6.30 12.49
C ASN A 163 5.18 7.58 13.31
N ARG A 164 5.33 8.75 12.67
CA ARG A 164 5.20 10.07 13.31
C ARG A 164 3.86 10.22 14.00
N TRP A 165 2.78 9.97 13.27
CA TRP A 165 1.43 10.21 13.79
C TRP A 165 1.00 9.15 14.81
N TYR A 166 1.42 7.91 14.64
CA TYR A 166 1.23 6.90 15.69
C TYR A 166 1.94 7.29 16.99
N GLY A 167 3.20 7.72 16.91
CA GLY A 167 3.96 8.17 18.09
C GLY A 167 3.34 9.40 18.75
N TRP A 168 2.90 10.38 17.94
CA TRP A 168 2.21 11.57 18.44
C TRP A 168 0.92 11.21 19.20
N LEU A 169 0.09 10.34 18.64
CA LEU A 169 -1.16 9.89 19.27
C LEU A 169 -0.89 9.14 20.58
N CYS A 170 0.11 8.27 20.61
CA CYS A 170 0.51 7.58 21.84
C CYS A 170 0.95 8.58 22.91
N ALA A 171 1.73 9.59 22.55
CA ALA A 171 2.17 10.63 23.48
C ALA A 171 1.00 11.45 24.04
N GLN A 172 0.03 11.84 23.18
CA GLN A 172 -1.17 12.57 23.62
C GLN A 172 -2.01 11.77 24.62
N GLN A 173 -2.03 10.46 24.49
CA GLN A 173 -2.80 9.53 25.33
C GLN A 173 -2.02 8.95 26.49
N SER A 174 -0.74 9.32 26.65
CA SER A 174 0.19 8.74 27.66
C SER A 174 0.29 7.20 27.59
N ILE A 175 0.30 6.68 26.35
CA ILE A 175 0.34 5.22 26.07
C ILE A 175 1.76 4.82 25.65
N GLU A 176 2.23 3.68 26.17
CA GLU A 176 3.51 3.10 25.71
C GLU A 176 3.30 2.47 24.30
N PRO A 177 4.04 2.96 23.25
CA PRO A 177 3.74 2.61 21.87
C PRO A 177 3.87 1.13 21.52
N LEU A 178 4.88 0.43 22.04
CA LEU A 178 5.17 -0.95 21.64
C LEU A 178 4.14 -1.94 22.19
N SER A 179 3.79 -1.82 23.46
CA SER A 179 2.78 -2.68 24.10
C SER A 179 1.40 -2.43 23.49
N HIS A 180 1.10 -1.15 23.20
CA HIS A 180 -0.14 -0.76 22.57
C HIS A 180 -0.25 -1.32 21.13
N TYR A 181 0.81 -1.19 20.33
CA TYR A 181 0.86 -1.79 18.99
C TYR A 181 0.58 -3.30 19.03
N ARG A 182 1.24 -4.02 19.95
CA ARG A 182 1.04 -5.47 20.12
C ARG A 182 -0.39 -5.83 20.49
N ARG A 183 -1.04 -4.99 21.29
CA ARG A 183 -2.46 -5.14 21.66
C ARG A 183 -3.34 -4.94 20.42
N LEU A 184 -3.20 -3.82 19.73
CA LEU A 184 -3.97 -3.50 18.52
C LEU A 184 -3.82 -4.57 17.43
N ALA A 185 -2.59 -5.06 17.22
CA ALA A 185 -2.34 -6.11 16.24
C ALA A 185 -3.11 -7.41 16.55
N ARG A 186 -3.27 -7.75 17.83
CA ARG A 186 -4.09 -8.90 18.24
C ARG A 186 -5.59 -8.63 18.12
N GLU A 187 -6.06 -7.48 18.61
CA GLU A 187 -7.48 -7.07 18.61
C GLU A 187 -8.06 -7.01 17.20
N HIS A 188 -7.29 -6.48 16.25
CA HIS A 188 -7.70 -6.35 14.85
C HIS A 188 -7.27 -7.53 13.97
N SER A 189 -6.71 -8.59 14.55
CA SER A 189 -6.23 -9.76 13.80
C SER A 189 -5.30 -9.37 12.64
N ALA A 190 -4.36 -8.46 12.91
CA ALA A 190 -3.39 -8.01 11.92
C ALA A 190 -2.54 -9.20 11.43
N PRO A 191 -2.19 -9.26 10.14
CA PRO A 191 -1.41 -10.35 9.60
C PRO A 191 -0.04 -10.43 10.27
N ARG A 192 0.43 -11.66 10.55
CA ARG A 192 1.79 -11.85 11.03
C ARG A 192 2.78 -11.43 9.96
N LEU A 193 3.64 -10.51 10.31
CA LEU A 193 4.75 -10.12 9.46
C LEU A 193 5.75 -11.27 9.34
N LYS A 194 6.24 -11.50 8.12
CA LYS A 194 7.24 -12.54 7.82
C LYS A 194 8.47 -11.90 7.19
N PRO A 195 9.69 -12.42 7.46
CA PRO A 195 10.90 -11.96 6.79
C PRO A 195 10.77 -12.02 5.25
N PRO A 196 11.60 -11.26 4.50
CA PRO A 196 12.60 -10.34 5.02
C PRO A 196 12.00 -9.08 5.64
N PHE A 197 12.76 -8.43 6.53
CA PHE A 197 12.46 -7.11 7.07
C PHE A 197 13.60 -6.16 6.70
N ASN A 198 13.26 -4.97 6.19
CA ASN A 198 14.19 -3.88 5.87
C ASN A 198 14.14 -2.79 6.94
#